data_0d54e40c69b2218873d3eeaf0c46ca0a
#
_entry.id   0d54e40c69b2218873d3eeaf0c46ca0a
#
_cell.length_a   1.000
_cell.length_b   1.000
_cell.length_c   1.000
_cell.angle_alpha   90.00
_cell.angle_beta   90.00
_cell.angle_gamma   90.00
#
_symmetry.space_group_name_H-M   'P 1'
#
loop_
_entity.id
_entity.type
_entity.pdbx_description
1 polymer ?
#
loop_
_entity_poly.entity_id
_entity_poly.type
_entity_poly.pdbx_seq_one_letter_code
_entity_poly.pdbx_strand_id
1 'polypeptide(L)'
;MLRMTQTATPGIPDIEDIVENFALLDDWDDRYRYVIELGRGLPPLPDIDRNDGNKVQGCTSQVWLATTVRHDAATPVLQFVGDSDAHIVRGLVAILLAMVSGRTAPDVLAADPIALFEKLGLREHLTPQRSNGFRSMVSRIKADAQAAMAAAA
;
A
#
# COMPACT_ATOMS: atom_id res chain seq x y z
N MET A 1 -8.40 -13.19 19.72
CA MET A 1 -8.43 -12.97 19.26
C MET A 1 -8.43 -12.46 18.40
N LEU A 2 -8.43 -12.22 18.10
CA LEU A 2 -8.60 -11.96 17.37
C LEU A 2 -8.20 -11.21 16.49
N ARG A 3 -7.59 -11.32 16.01
CA ARG A 3 -7.03 -10.70 15.11
C ARG A 3 -7.89 -10.41 14.06
N MET A 4 -8.77 -10.61 14.05
CA MET A 4 -9.57 -10.51 13.14
C MET A 4 -9.62 -9.37 12.54
N THR A 5 -9.21 -8.71 12.78
CA THR A 5 -9.35 -7.60 12.35
C THR A 5 -8.81 -7.30 11.24
N GLN A 6 -8.27 -7.85 10.91
CA GLN A 6 -7.80 -7.64 10.20
C GLN A 6 -7.52 -7.38 9.06
N THR A 7 -7.72 -7.90 8.16
CA THR A 7 -7.36 -7.58 6.85
C THR A 7 -8.11 -6.45 6.40
N ALA A 8 -7.51 -5.37 6.31
CA ALA A 8 -8.15 -4.15 5.97
C ALA A 8 -8.42 -4.04 4.47
N THR A 9 -7.76 -4.86 3.67
CA THR A 9 -7.97 -4.90 2.22
C THR A 9 -8.35 -6.32 1.84
N PRO A 10 -9.60 -6.53 1.41
CA PRO A 10 -10.02 -7.88 1.00
C PRO A 10 -9.13 -8.41 -0.14
N GLY A 11 -8.80 -9.67 -0.08
CA GLY A 11 -7.97 -10.32 -1.09
C GLY A 11 -6.47 -10.18 -0.88
N ILE A 12 -6.03 -9.39 0.10
CA ILE A 12 -4.62 -9.19 0.41
C ILE A 12 -4.34 -9.76 1.80
N PRO A 13 -3.29 -10.58 1.97
CA PRO A 13 -2.92 -11.08 3.30
C PRO A 13 -2.48 -9.94 4.21
N ASP A 14 -2.49 -10.21 5.52
CA ASP A 14 -1.93 -9.27 6.48
C ASP A 14 -0.44 -9.09 6.25
N ILE A 15 0.07 -7.93 6.65
CA ILE A 15 1.50 -7.63 6.40
C ILE A 15 2.42 -8.64 7.07
N GLU A 16 2.03 -9.16 8.24
CA GLU A 16 2.84 -10.18 8.92
C GLU A 16 2.95 -11.45 8.08
N ASP A 17 1.86 -11.85 7.43
CA ASP A 17 1.86 -13.03 6.57
C ASP A 17 2.71 -12.79 5.33
N ILE A 18 2.67 -11.59 4.79
CA ILE A 18 3.50 -11.23 3.62
C ILE A 18 4.98 -11.34 3.99
N VAL A 19 5.37 -10.82 5.14
CA VAL A 19 6.75 -10.87 5.59
C VAL A 19 7.19 -12.32 5.79
N GLU A 20 6.34 -13.14 6.41
CA GLU A 20 6.64 -14.56 6.61
C GLU A 20 6.81 -15.29 5.29
N ASN A 21 5.91 -15.03 4.35
CA ASN A 21 5.97 -15.68 3.05
C ASN A 21 7.23 -15.30 2.29
N PHE A 22 7.64 -14.03 2.38
CA PHE A 22 8.91 -13.60 1.79
C PHE A 22 10.09 -14.36 2.37
N ALA A 23 10.07 -14.56 3.69
CA ALA A 23 11.17 -15.27 4.36
C ALA A 23 11.26 -16.72 3.93
N LEU A 24 10.15 -17.33 3.51
CA LEU A 24 10.13 -18.71 3.05
C LEU A 24 10.61 -18.89 1.61
N LEU A 25 10.67 -17.80 0.85
CA LEU A 25 11.10 -17.86 -0.55
C LEU A 25 12.57 -17.50 -0.64
N ASP A 26 13.37 -18.42 -1.18
CA ASP A 26 14.82 -18.24 -1.24
C ASP A 26 15.27 -17.48 -2.48
N ASP A 27 14.47 -17.54 -3.53
CA ASP A 27 14.87 -17.15 -4.85
C ASP A 27 14.13 -15.87 -5.25
N TRP A 28 14.83 -14.93 -5.88
CA TRP A 28 14.22 -13.68 -6.28
C TRP A 28 13.20 -13.82 -7.39
N ASP A 29 13.34 -14.82 -8.25
CA ASP A 29 12.29 -15.08 -9.23
C ASP A 29 10.99 -15.43 -8.53
N ASP A 30 11.05 -16.25 -7.47
CA ASP A 30 9.86 -16.63 -6.71
C ASP A 30 9.30 -15.45 -5.93
N ARG A 31 10.16 -14.61 -5.36
CA ARG A 31 9.72 -13.41 -4.64
C ARG A 31 9.07 -12.41 -5.57
N TYR A 32 9.66 -12.21 -6.75
CA TYR A 32 9.11 -11.31 -7.74
C TYR A 32 7.72 -11.78 -8.18
N ARG A 33 7.59 -13.09 -8.40
CA ARG A 33 6.32 -13.70 -8.76
C ARG A 33 5.29 -13.54 -7.66
N TYR A 34 5.72 -13.67 -6.41
CA TYR A 34 4.85 -13.48 -5.26
C TYR A 34 4.33 -12.05 -5.17
N VAL A 35 5.19 -11.06 -5.43
CA VAL A 35 4.76 -9.66 -5.44
C VAL A 35 3.67 -9.46 -6.51
N ILE A 36 3.87 -10.01 -7.71
CA ILE A 36 2.86 -9.90 -8.76
C ILE A 36 1.55 -10.56 -8.33
N GLU A 37 1.64 -11.70 -7.67
CA GLU A 37 0.46 -12.40 -7.16
C GLU A 37 -0.31 -11.55 -6.15
N LEU A 38 0.41 -10.88 -5.26
CA LEU A 38 -0.25 -9.99 -4.31
C LEU A 38 -1.05 -8.91 -5.03
N GLY A 39 -0.50 -8.36 -6.10
CA GLY A 39 -1.20 -7.34 -6.87
C GLY A 39 -2.48 -7.85 -7.51
N ARG A 40 -2.52 -9.11 -7.87
CA ARG A 40 -3.73 -9.72 -8.44
C ARG A 40 -4.87 -9.80 -7.44
N GLY A 41 -4.56 -9.79 -6.15
CA GLY A 41 -5.56 -9.84 -5.09
C GLY A 41 -6.18 -8.50 -4.76
N LEU A 42 -5.70 -7.40 -5.35
CA LEU A 42 -6.27 -6.08 -5.06
C LEU A 42 -7.72 -6.01 -5.51
N PRO A 43 -8.60 -5.40 -4.69
CA PRO A 43 -9.96 -5.15 -5.13
C PRO A 43 -9.97 -4.27 -6.37
N PRO A 44 -10.96 -4.42 -7.26
CA PRO A 44 -11.04 -3.57 -8.44
C PRO A 44 -11.19 -2.11 -8.05
N LEU A 45 -10.47 -1.23 -8.74
CA LEU A 45 -10.63 0.21 -8.56
C LEU A 45 -11.73 0.67 -9.50
N PRO A 46 -12.79 1.34 -9.00
CA PRO A 46 -13.83 1.86 -9.89
C PRO A 46 -13.23 2.84 -10.89
N ASP A 47 -13.76 2.82 -12.13
CA ASP A 47 -13.22 3.69 -13.18
C ASP A 47 -13.28 5.17 -12.80
N ILE A 48 -14.32 5.58 -12.07
CA ILE A 48 -14.45 6.97 -11.66
C ILE A 48 -13.30 7.40 -10.76
N ASP A 49 -12.68 6.46 -10.04
CA ASP A 49 -11.56 6.74 -9.16
C ASP A 49 -10.22 6.75 -9.89
N ARG A 50 -10.19 6.38 -11.17
CA ARG A 50 -8.99 6.49 -12.00
C ARG A 50 -8.93 7.89 -12.60
N ASN A 51 -8.75 8.87 -11.74
CA ASN A 51 -8.77 10.28 -12.13
C ASN A 51 -7.46 10.94 -11.73
N ASP A 52 -7.26 12.16 -12.19
CA ASP A 52 -6.01 12.87 -11.95
C ASP A 52 -5.79 13.18 -10.48
N GLY A 53 -6.86 13.40 -9.72
CA GLY A 53 -6.74 13.67 -8.29
C GLY A 53 -6.23 12.49 -7.50
N ASN A 54 -6.52 11.27 -7.95
CA ASN A 54 -6.06 10.05 -7.30
C ASN A 54 -4.76 9.52 -7.89
N LYS A 55 -4.30 10.09 -9.00
CA LYS A 55 -3.08 9.63 -9.64
C LYS A 55 -1.87 10.08 -8.81
N VAL A 56 -1.00 9.13 -8.49
CA VAL A 56 0.19 9.42 -7.71
C VAL A 56 1.25 9.99 -8.64
N GLN A 57 1.73 11.18 -8.31
CA GLN A 57 2.78 11.83 -9.09
C GLN A 57 4.14 11.24 -8.75
N GLY A 58 5.07 11.27 -9.70
CA GLY A 58 6.41 10.77 -9.47
C GLY A 58 6.61 9.30 -9.80
N CYS A 59 5.58 8.64 -10.33
CA CYS A 59 5.67 7.24 -10.76
C CYS A 59 5.80 7.17 -12.27
N THR A 60 6.66 6.29 -12.78
CA THR A 60 6.78 6.03 -14.21
C THR A 60 5.55 5.31 -14.73
N SER A 61 5.10 4.27 -14.02
CA SER A 61 3.84 3.62 -14.32
C SER A 61 2.70 4.45 -13.77
N GLN A 62 1.51 4.28 -14.32
CA GLN A 62 0.34 4.94 -13.76
C GLN A 62 -0.06 4.23 -12.46
N VAL A 63 -0.22 5.00 -11.40
CA VAL A 63 -0.65 4.50 -10.10
C VAL A 63 -1.75 5.41 -9.60
N TRP A 64 -2.84 4.81 -9.12
CA TRP A 64 -3.95 5.54 -8.53
C TRP A 64 -4.16 5.05 -7.10
N LEU A 65 -4.40 6.00 -6.19
CA LEU A 65 -4.75 5.71 -4.79
C LEU A 65 -5.97 6.54 -4.43
N ALA A 66 -7.05 5.86 -4.09
CA ALA A 66 -8.28 6.52 -3.63
C ALA A 66 -8.38 6.31 -2.12
N THR A 67 -8.55 7.41 -1.40
CA THR A 67 -8.57 7.41 0.05
C THR A 67 -9.95 7.78 0.56
N THR A 68 -10.48 6.97 1.48
CA THR A 68 -11.73 7.26 2.18
C THR A 68 -11.41 7.41 3.65
N VAL A 69 -11.93 8.47 4.28
CA VAL A 69 -11.70 8.73 5.69
C VAL A 69 -13.00 8.49 6.44
N ARG A 70 -12.93 7.65 7.47
CA ARG A 70 -14.07 7.40 8.35
C ARG A 70 -13.90 8.21 9.62
N HIS A 71 -14.95 8.94 9.98
CA HIS A 71 -14.93 9.82 11.15
C HIS A 71 -15.85 9.32 12.27
N ASP A 72 -16.32 8.08 12.18
CA ASP A 72 -17.22 7.53 13.16
C ASP A 72 -16.50 7.02 14.42
N ALA A 73 -15.20 7.10 14.44
CA ALA A 73 -14.39 6.77 15.61
C ALA A 73 -13.77 8.05 16.18
N ALA A 74 -13.18 7.94 17.37
CA ALA A 74 -12.53 9.08 18.01
C ALA A 74 -11.40 9.65 17.16
N THR A 75 -10.74 8.80 16.40
CA THR A 75 -9.61 9.18 15.54
C THR A 75 -9.96 8.78 14.11
N PRO A 76 -9.65 9.62 13.11
CA PRO A 76 -9.96 9.26 11.71
C PRO A 76 -9.28 7.95 11.31
N VAL A 77 -10.02 7.09 10.60
CA VAL A 77 -9.51 5.83 10.06
C VAL A 77 -9.50 5.96 8.54
N LEU A 78 -8.38 5.60 7.93
CA LEU A 78 -8.23 5.70 6.49
C LEU A 78 -8.37 4.34 5.83
N GLN A 79 -9.16 4.31 4.74
CA GLN A 79 -9.25 3.15 3.87
C GLN A 79 -8.69 3.56 2.52
N PHE A 80 -7.87 2.68 1.95
CA PHE A 80 -7.23 2.94 0.67
C PHE A 80 -7.61 1.86 -0.33
N VAL A 81 -7.84 2.26 -1.57
CA VAL A 81 -7.97 1.36 -2.69
C VAL A 81 -6.99 1.85 -3.74
N GLY A 82 -6.32 0.94 -4.43
CA GLY A 82 -5.33 1.36 -5.41
C GLY A 82 -5.17 0.39 -6.55
N ASP A 83 -4.55 0.87 -7.61
CA ASP A 83 -4.27 0.06 -8.79
C ASP A 83 -3.10 0.68 -9.56
N SER A 84 -2.59 -0.08 -10.52
CA SER A 84 -1.55 0.38 -11.44
C SER A 84 -1.70 -0.36 -12.75
N ASP A 85 -1.15 0.21 -13.83
CA ASP A 85 -1.12 -0.44 -15.12
C ASP A 85 0.07 -1.41 -15.25
N ALA A 86 0.94 -1.49 -14.26
CA ALA A 86 2.09 -2.42 -14.27
C ALA A 86 1.90 -3.47 -13.18
N HIS A 87 2.07 -4.74 -13.53
CA HIS A 87 1.79 -5.86 -12.60
C HIS A 87 2.66 -5.84 -11.35
N ILE A 88 3.96 -5.54 -11.49
CA ILE A 88 4.83 -5.50 -10.32
C ILE A 88 4.48 -4.32 -9.42
N VAL A 89 4.10 -3.19 -10.01
CA VAL A 89 3.73 -2.01 -9.24
C VAL A 89 2.42 -2.26 -8.50
N ARG A 90 1.47 -2.99 -9.11
CA ARG A 90 0.26 -3.41 -8.40
C ARG A 90 0.61 -4.21 -7.16
N GLY A 91 1.61 -5.07 -7.24
CA GLY A 91 2.09 -5.82 -6.09
C GLY A 91 2.65 -4.92 -5.00
N LEU A 92 3.38 -3.88 -5.39
CA LEU A 92 3.90 -2.91 -4.43
C LEU A 92 2.76 -2.13 -3.76
N VAL A 93 1.72 -1.79 -4.53
CA VAL A 93 0.52 -1.18 -3.95
C VAL A 93 -0.10 -2.12 -2.92
N ALA A 94 -0.21 -3.41 -3.25
CA ALA A 94 -0.80 -4.39 -2.33
C ALA A 94 -0.03 -4.47 -1.02
N ILE A 95 1.30 -4.50 -1.08
CA ILE A 95 2.13 -4.54 0.13
C ILE A 95 1.90 -3.28 0.96
N LEU A 96 1.90 -2.12 0.32
CA LEU A 96 1.70 -0.86 1.01
C LEU A 96 0.33 -0.79 1.69
N LEU A 97 -0.73 -1.20 0.98
CA LEU A 97 -2.07 -1.17 1.54
C LEU A 97 -2.23 -2.18 2.68
N ALA A 98 -1.51 -3.31 2.62
CA ALA A 98 -1.51 -4.25 3.73
C ALA A 98 -0.96 -3.63 5.02
N MET A 99 -0.06 -2.64 4.89
CA MET A 99 0.48 -1.96 6.05
C MET A 99 -0.41 -0.87 6.60
N VAL A 100 -1.12 -0.14 5.72
CA VAL A 100 -1.71 1.13 6.15
C VAL A 100 -3.22 1.20 6.04
N SER A 101 -3.86 0.39 5.18
CA SER A 101 -5.30 0.52 4.97
C SER A 101 -6.08 0.03 6.18
N GLY A 102 -7.13 0.76 6.56
CA GLY A 102 -7.96 0.41 7.71
C GLY A 102 -7.37 0.82 9.04
N ARG A 103 -6.33 1.63 9.04
CA ARG A 103 -5.67 2.06 10.28
C ARG A 103 -6.00 3.51 10.57
N THR A 104 -5.79 3.91 11.83
CA THR A 104 -5.98 5.30 12.22
C THR A 104 -4.94 6.18 11.55
N ALA A 105 -5.26 7.46 11.38
CA ALA A 105 -4.32 8.41 10.80
C ALA A 105 -2.99 8.47 11.57
N PRO A 106 -2.98 8.51 12.92
CA PRO A 106 -1.71 8.44 13.64
C PRO A 106 -0.91 7.17 13.35
N ASP A 107 -1.57 6.02 13.24
CA ASP A 107 -0.88 4.77 12.95
C ASP A 107 -0.30 4.79 11.53
N VAL A 108 -1.02 5.36 10.56
CA VAL A 108 -0.50 5.51 9.21
C VAL A 108 0.75 6.41 9.21
N LEU A 109 0.71 7.51 9.97
CA LEU A 109 1.84 8.42 10.06
C LEU A 109 3.05 7.77 10.74
N ALA A 110 2.80 6.89 11.72
CA ALA A 110 3.87 6.21 12.45
C ALA A 110 4.46 5.03 11.67
N ALA A 111 3.75 4.51 10.68
CA ALA A 111 4.22 3.37 9.90
C ALA A 111 5.42 3.75 9.06
N ASP A 112 6.32 2.78 8.84
CA ASP A 112 7.53 3.01 8.04
C ASP A 112 7.58 2.02 6.88
N PRO A 113 6.80 2.27 5.82
CA PRO A 113 6.82 1.37 4.67
C PRO A 113 8.16 1.32 3.94
N ILE A 114 8.93 2.42 3.99
CA ILE A 114 10.23 2.44 3.33
C ILE A 114 11.18 1.46 4.02
N ALA A 115 11.16 1.40 5.35
CA ALA A 115 11.99 0.46 6.09
C ALA A 115 11.60 -0.98 5.76
N LEU A 116 10.30 -1.26 5.64
CA LEU A 116 9.85 -2.59 5.25
C LEU A 116 10.29 -2.94 3.84
N PHE A 117 10.18 -2.00 2.91
CA PHE A 117 10.60 -2.18 1.53
C PHE A 117 12.08 -2.59 1.48
N GLU A 118 12.91 -1.93 2.27
CA GLU A 118 14.33 -2.25 2.34
C GLU A 118 14.58 -3.59 3.03
N LYS A 119 13.84 -3.87 4.10
CA LYS A 119 13.95 -5.13 4.83
C LYS A 119 13.62 -6.33 3.94
N LEU A 120 12.65 -6.18 3.03
CA LEU A 120 12.29 -7.23 2.11
C LEU A 120 13.28 -7.36 0.95
N GLY A 121 14.27 -6.47 0.86
CA GLY A 121 15.27 -6.50 -0.20
C GLY A 121 14.78 -5.98 -1.53
N LEU A 122 13.61 -5.36 -1.55
CA LEU A 122 13.00 -4.92 -2.80
C LEU A 122 13.79 -3.81 -3.47
N ARG A 123 14.41 -2.92 -2.69
CA ARG A 123 15.17 -1.82 -3.24
C ARG A 123 16.30 -2.31 -4.15
N GLU A 124 16.94 -3.41 -3.78
CA GLU A 124 18.09 -3.93 -4.52
C GLU A 124 17.70 -4.70 -5.78
N HIS A 125 16.45 -5.12 -5.87
CA HIS A 125 15.98 -5.99 -6.94
C HIS A 125 14.95 -5.34 -7.85
N LEU A 126 14.64 -4.06 -7.63
CA LEU A 126 13.76 -3.29 -8.48
C LEU A 126 14.53 -2.15 -9.12
N THR A 127 14.03 -1.66 -10.24
CA THR A 127 14.67 -0.51 -10.90
C THR A 127 14.55 0.73 -10.01
N PRO A 128 15.46 1.70 -10.17
CA PRO A 128 15.35 2.96 -9.42
C PRO A 128 14.01 3.65 -9.62
N GLN A 129 13.44 3.59 -10.82
CA GLN A 129 12.14 4.20 -11.09
C GLN A 129 11.04 3.58 -10.23
N ARG A 130 11.06 2.25 -10.06
CA ARG A 130 10.07 1.58 -9.23
C ARG A 130 10.25 1.88 -7.75
N SER A 131 11.50 1.96 -7.29
CA SER A 131 11.76 2.36 -5.90
C SER A 131 11.32 3.79 -5.65
N ASN A 132 11.57 4.70 -6.58
CA ASN A 132 11.13 6.08 -6.45
C ASN A 132 9.60 6.17 -6.49
N GLY A 133 8.96 5.36 -7.33
CA GLY A 133 7.50 5.29 -7.38
C GLY A 133 6.90 4.84 -6.05
N PHE A 134 7.54 3.86 -5.41
CA PHE A 134 7.07 3.42 -4.09
C PHE A 134 7.18 4.54 -3.06
N ARG A 135 8.29 5.29 -3.08
CA ARG A 135 8.44 6.44 -2.19
C ARG A 135 7.37 7.49 -2.43
N SER A 136 7.02 7.72 -3.69
CA SER A 136 5.96 8.67 -4.05
C SER A 136 4.60 8.21 -3.50
N MET A 137 4.33 6.91 -3.57
CA MET A 137 3.10 6.36 -2.99
C MET A 137 3.06 6.56 -1.48
N VAL A 138 4.18 6.32 -0.80
CA VAL A 138 4.27 6.51 0.65
C VAL A 138 4.03 7.97 1.00
N SER A 139 4.65 8.89 0.26
CA SER A 139 4.45 10.33 0.49
C SER A 139 2.99 10.73 0.33
N ARG A 140 2.31 10.20 -0.68
CA ARG A 140 0.90 10.50 -0.90
C ARG A 140 0.04 10.00 0.26
N ILE A 141 0.29 8.78 0.72
CA ILE A 141 -0.47 8.19 1.81
C ILE A 141 -0.27 9.00 3.10
N LYS A 142 0.97 9.40 3.37
CA LYS A 142 1.24 10.20 4.57
C LYS A 142 0.60 11.58 4.50
N ALA A 143 0.59 12.19 3.32
CA ALA A 143 -0.09 13.47 3.12
C ALA A 143 -1.59 13.33 3.38
N ASP A 144 -2.20 12.24 2.90
CA ASP A 144 -3.63 12.00 3.12
C ASP A 144 -3.93 11.82 4.61
N ALA A 145 -3.04 11.13 5.34
CA ALA A 145 -3.21 10.94 6.78
C ALA A 145 -3.08 12.27 7.53
N GLN A 146 -2.13 13.11 7.14
CA GLN A 146 -1.99 14.44 7.74
C GLN A 146 -3.21 15.31 7.48
N ALA A 147 -3.74 15.26 6.27
CA ALA A 147 -4.94 16.01 5.93
C ALA A 147 -6.14 15.54 6.73
N ALA A 148 -6.27 14.23 6.97
CA ALA A 148 -7.35 13.70 7.79
C ALA A 148 -7.25 14.17 9.23
N MET A 149 -6.03 14.20 9.79
CA MET A 149 -5.81 14.71 11.14
C MET A 149 -6.17 16.20 11.25
N ALA A 150 -5.75 16.99 10.26
CA ALA A 150 -6.05 18.43 10.25
C ALA A 150 -7.54 18.68 10.16
N ALA A 151 -8.26 17.88 9.38
CA ALA A 151 -9.71 18.04 9.23
C ALA A 151 -10.46 17.64 10.49
N ALA A 152 -9.89 16.76 11.31
CA ALA A 152 -10.52 16.31 12.56
C ALA A 152 -10.24 17.24 13.73
N ALA A 153 -9.25 18.11 13.62
CA ALA A 153 -8.85 19.00 14.72
C ALA A 153 -9.84 20.12 14.98
#